data_6bb9d31fad54e369cd08ca23587dae5c
#
_entry.id   6bb9d31fad54e369cd08ca23587dae5c
#
_cell.length_a   1.000
_cell.length_b   1.000
_cell.length_c   1.000
_cell.angle_alpha   90.00
_cell.angle_beta   90.00
_cell.angle_gamma   90.00
#
_symmetry.space_group_name_H-M   'P 1'
#
loop_
_entity.id
_entity.type
_entity.pdbx_description
1 polymer ?
#
loop_
_entity_poly.entity_id
_entity_poly.type
_entity_poly.pdbx_seq_one_letter_code
_entity_poly.pdbx_strand_id
1 'polypeptide(L)'
;MRQLAHFKFFDTLSKKMVAGFIILILIGTVLLSLPWATPANVHTSLIDVLFTSASATCITGLTVVNTAAHWTTFGQLVILVLSEVGALGYMTFAVLLFNIMRRQIGLSTQLMVKASLNLERLSDTKSVMKYVVGLSLLFQLGGLGLLAIDFVPRFGWRHGLYVSLYHAVMSFCNAGFDVFGDSLQGFRNDPYVLTVTMILIIAGGLGFLVWRDVLLYHTRKRLTLNSKLTLLTTFSLFVIGFVLLLITERDLELLPTGMPWVNRTINTLFLSVTPRTAGLITMPTQGLQAGSLLVIMILMFVGGTPGSTAGGIKTTTFGVLMFQSIAQLRGRRDVEFSHRRFSQENINRALMLIFLASIVLTVATLILTQTEKIPKGFGLEYVLFEVLSAFGTVGLSLGLTPNLTLIGKIVIMMLMFIGRVGIFTSLYALSRRQARVNLIRYPAENILIG
;
A
#
# COMPACT_ATOMS: atom_id res chain seq x y z
N MET A 1 -23.09 43.74 -10.70
CA MET A 1 -22.02 43.02 -9.99
C MET A 1 -22.30 41.54 -10.09
N ARG A 2 -21.69 40.83 -11.06
CA ARG A 2 -21.78 39.37 -11.20
C ARG A 2 -20.82 38.76 -10.18
N GLN A 3 -21.37 38.15 -9.10
CA GLN A 3 -20.60 37.27 -8.23
C GLN A 3 -20.11 36.11 -9.07
N LEU A 4 -18.80 36.01 -9.23
CA LEU A 4 -18.11 34.83 -9.72
C LEU A 4 -18.55 33.64 -8.85
N ALA A 5 -19.27 32.71 -9.44
CA ALA A 5 -19.60 31.43 -8.82
C ALA A 5 -18.28 30.73 -8.47
N HIS A 6 -17.82 30.88 -7.24
CA HIS A 6 -16.75 30.07 -6.71
C HIS A 6 -17.17 28.63 -6.88
N PHE A 7 -16.41 27.87 -7.64
CA PHE A 7 -16.55 26.44 -7.81
C PHE A 7 -16.54 25.78 -6.43
N LYS A 8 -17.72 25.47 -5.88
CA LYS A 8 -17.96 24.78 -4.60
C LYS A 8 -17.50 23.32 -4.62
N PHE A 9 -16.59 22.94 -5.54
CA PHE A 9 -16.14 21.56 -5.70
C PHE A 9 -15.15 21.13 -4.60
N PHE A 10 -14.49 22.08 -3.92
CA PHE A 10 -13.42 21.84 -2.95
C PHE A 10 -13.80 22.08 -1.47
N ASP A 11 -15.09 22.08 -1.14
CA ASP A 11 -15.54 22.48 0.20
C ASP A 11 -15.24 21.47 1.31
N THR A 12 -15.01 20.19 1.00
CA THR A 12 -14.75 19.16 2.01
C THR A 12 -13.31 18.67 1.99
N LEU A 13 -12.81 18.27 3.18
CA LEU A 13 -11.48 17.73 3.35
C LEU A 13 -11.21 16.52 2.42
N SER A 14 -12.18 15.60 2.32
CA SER A 14 -12.09 14.41 1.45
C SER A 14 -11.96 14.78 -0.02
N LYS A 15 -12.70 15.80 -0.51
CA LYS A 15 -12.58 16.26 -1.89
C LYS A 15 -11.22 16.86 -2.20
N LYS A 16 -10.64 17.62 -1.27
CA LYS A 16 -9.28 18.16 -1.41
C LYS A 16 -8.24 17.05 -1.46
N MET A 17 -8.40 15.99 -0.65
CA MET A 17 -7.50 14.84 -0.66
C MET A 17 -7.57 14.08 -1.98
N VAL A 18 -8.76 13.76 -2.46
CA VAL A 18 -8.99 13.10 -3.75
C VAL A 18 -8.41 13.93 -4.90
N ALA A 19 -8.70 15.22 -4.94
CA ALA A 19 -8.20 16.12 -5.98
C ALA A 19 -6.67 16.21 -5.98
N GLY A 20 -6.02 16.24 -4.82
CA GLY A 20 -4.56 16.27 -4.73
C GLY A 20 -3.91 15.02 -5.33
N PHE A 21 -4.45 13.83 -5.07
CA PHE A 21 -3.97 12.59 -5.69
C PHE A 21 -4.21 12.59 -7.21
N ILE A 22 -5.38 13.05 -7.68
CA ILE A 22 -5.66 13.15 -9.12
C ILE A 22 -4.68 14.10 -9.80
N ILE A 23 -4.42 15.29 -9.20
CA ILE A 23 -3.46 16.25 -9.74
C ILE A 23 -2.06 15.63 -9.80
N LEU A 24 -1.65 14.91 -8.78
CA LEU A 24 -0.34 14.24 -8.76
C LEU A 24 -0.22 13.18 -9.86
N ILE A 25 -1.26 12.38 -10.08
CA ILE A 25 -1.32 11.40 -11.18
C ILE A 25 -1.23 12.11 -12.53
N LEU A 26 -1.94 13.21 -12.72
CA LEU A 26 -1.90 13.98 -13.98
C LEU A 26 -0.51 14.61 -14.21
N ILE A 27 0.13 15.15 -13.19
CA ILE A 27 1.51 15.68 -13.29
C ILE A 27 2.46 14.56 -13.67
N GLY A 28 2.35 13.39 -13.01
CA GLY A 28 3.17 12.22 -13.35
C GLY A 28 2.94 11.75 -14.79
N THR A 29 1.68 11.74 -15.25
CA THR A 29 1.34 11.42 -16.65
C THR A 29 2.01 12.38 -17.64
N VAL A 30 1.96 13.68 -17.37
CA VAL A 30 2.64 14.67 -18.23
C VAL A 30 4.16 14.45 -18.25
N LEU A 31 4.79 14.24 -17.08
CA LEU A 31 6.23 14.02 -16.98
C LEU A 31 6.67 12.73 -17.70
N LEU A 32 5.91 11.64 -17.55
CA LEU A 32 6.18 10.35 -18.20
C LEU A 32 5.84 10.36 -19.71
N SER A 33 5.05 11.32 -20.19
CA SER A 33 4.77 11.51 -21.62
C SER A 33 5.85 12.30 -22.35
N LEU A 34 6.83 12.86 -21.63
CA LEU A 34 7.91 13.61 -22.25
C LEU A 34 8.83 12.69 -23.07
N PRO A 35 9.40 13.17 -24.20
CA PRO A 35 10.27 12.37 -25.06
C PRO A 35 11.50 11.80 -24.34
N TRP A 36 11.90 12.38 -23.23
CA TRP A 36 13.05 11.93 -22.43
C TRP A 36 12.71 10.77 -21.49
N ALA A 37 11.42 10.49 -21.27
CA ALA A 37 11.00 9.44 -20.35
C ALA A 37 11.11 8.03 -20.95
N THR A 38 11.06 7.91 -22.27
CA THR A 38 11.15 6.64 -23.00
C THR A 38 12.29 6.70 -24.04
N PRO A 39 12.89 5.55 -24.43
CA PRO A 39 13.84 5.50 -25.53
C PRO A 39 13.19 5.96 -26.86
N ALA A 40 13.96 6.56 -27.75
CA ALA A 40 13.48 7.21 -28.98
C ALA A 40 12.62 6.31 -29.89
N ASN A 41 12.79 4.99 -29.81
CA ASN A 41 12.10 4.03 -30.68
C ASN A 41 10.88 3.36 -30.01
N VAL A 42 10.50 3.82 -28.81
CA VAL A 42 9.42 3.21 -28.02
C VAL A 42 8.26 4.18 -27.92
N HIS A 43 7.11 3.80 -28.50
CA HIS A 43 5.87 4.55 -28.36
C HIS A 43 5.04 3.98 -27.20
N THR A 44 4.71 4.80 -26.21
CA THR A 44 3.84 4.43 -25.10
C THR A 44 2.47 5.04 -25.30
N SER A 45 1.42 4.24 -25.18
CA SER A 45 0.06 4.76 -25.23
C SER A 45 -0.23 5.68 -24.02
N LEU A 46 -1.03 6.73 -24.19
CA LEU A 46 -1.38 7.65 -23.12
C LEU A 46 -2.01 6.93 -21.93
N ILE A 47 -2.78 5.87 -22.17
CA ILE A 47 -3.40 5.07 -21.10
C ILE A 47 -2.36 4.28 -20.30
N ASP A 48 -1.27 3.81 -20.93
CA ASP A 48 -0.20 3.09 -20.23
C ASP A 48 0.66 4.04 -19.39
N VAL A 49 0.88 5.25 -19.89
CA VAL A 49 1.52 6.34 -19.13
C VAL A 49 0.66 6.71 -17.92
N LEU A 50 -0.65 6.90 -18.11
CA LEU A 50 -1.59 7.21 -17.04
C LEU A 50 -1.63 6.06 -16.00
N PHE A 51 -1.67 4.81 -16.46
CA PHE A 51 -1.65 3.63 -15.60
C PHE A 51 -0.37 3.57 -14.76
N THR A 52 0.79 3.76 -15.36
CA THR A 52 2.08 3.78 -14.66
C THR A 52 2.15 4.92 -13.64
N SER A 53 1.70 6.12 -14.01
CA SER A 53 1.62 7.26 -13.10
C SER A 53 0.66 7.01 -11.92
N ALA A 54 -0.50 6.40 -12.19
CA ALA A 54 -1.47 6.03 -11.15
C ALA A 54 -0.89 4.95 -10.23
N SER A 55 -0.26 3.91 -10.78
CA SER A 55 0.37 2.83 -10.03
C SER A 55 1.51 3.35 -9.14
N ALA A 56 2.37 4.24 -9.65
CA ALA A 56 3.45 4.86 -8.88
C ALA A 56 2.91 5.76 -7.77
N THR A 57 1.96 6.65 -8.09
CA THR A 57 1.36 7.59 -7.11
C THR A 57 0.57 6.86 -6.03
N CYS A 58 -0.16 5.80 -6.39
CA CYS A 58 -0.92 4.96 -5.45
C CYS A 58 -0.05 3.90 -4.77
N ILE A 59 1.23 3.81 -5.15
CA ILE A 59 2.21 2.88 -4.57
C ILE A 59 1.73 1.43 -4.72
N THR A 60 1.32 1.07 -5.91
CA THR A 60 0.79 -0.27 -6.17
C THR A 60 1.86 -1.18 -6.76
N GLY A 61 2.63 -0.70 -7.77
CA GLY A 61 3.65 -1.51 -8.42
C GLY A 61 3.14 -2.43 -9.52
N LEU A 62 1.85 -2.39 -9.87
CA LEU A 62 1.35 -3.06 -11.07
C LEU A 62 1.89 -2.34 -12.31
N THR A 63 2.45 -3.09 -13.25
CA THR A 63 3.12 -2.55 -14.43
C THR A 63 2.54 -3.14 -15.71
N VAL A 64 2.12 -2.28 -16.63
CA VAL A 64 1.70 -2.68 -17.99
C VAL A 64 2.89 -2.83 -18.93
N VAL A 65 4.02 -2.21 -18.59
CA VAL A 65 5.29 -2.27 -19.31
C VAL A 65 6.44 -2.54 -18.34
N ASN A 66 7.48 -3.22 -18.77
CA ASN A 66 8.65 -3.50 -17.94
C ASN A 66 9.39 -2.21 -17.60
N THR A 67 9.52 -1.90 -16.29
CA THR A 67 10.08 -0.61 -15.82
C THR A 67 11.55 -0.45 -16.22
N ALA A 68 12.34 -1.51 -16.16
CA ALA A 68 13.76 -1.47 -16.47
C ALA A 68 14.03 -1.24 -17.97
N ALA A 69 13.27 -1.90 -18.84
CA ALA A 69 13.51 -1.89 -20.27
C ALA A 69 12.79 -0.74 -20.99
N HIS A 70 11.63 -0.31 -20.48
CA HIS A 70 10.75 0.65 -21.17
C HIS A 70 11.04 2.11 -20.79
N TRP A 71 11.38 2.38 -19.52
CA TRP A 71 11.60 3.74 -19.03
C TRP A 71 13.10 4.06 -18.97
N THR A 72 13.48 5.22 -19.49
CA THR A 72 14.84 5.76 -19.30
C THR A 72 15.12 6.04 -17.82
N THR A 73 16.36 6.33 -17.48
CA THR A 73 16.72 6.78 -16.11
C THR A 73 15.87 7.98 -15.65
N PHE A 74 15.52 8.90 -16.57
CA PHE A 74 14.62 10.01 -16.25
C PHE A 74 13.21 9.50 -15.90
N GLY A 75 12.63 8.61 -16.73
CA GLY A 75 11.32 8.03 -16.46
C GLY A 75 11.30 7.23 -15.14
N GLN A 76 12.34 6.44 -14.87
CA GLN A 76 12.52 5.71 -13.61
C GLN A 76 12.61 6.65 -12.39
N LEU A 77 13.31 7.79 -12.50
CA LEU A 77 13.37 8.80 -11.46
C LEU A 77 12.03 9.49 -11.23
N VAL A 78 11.27 9.75 -12.29
CA VAL A 78 9.88 10.26 -12.16
C VAL A 78 9.01 9.28 -11.38
N ILE A 79 9.07 7.98 -11.72
CA ILE A 79 8.35 6.92 -10.99
C ILE A 79 8.78 6.88 -9.52
N LEU A 80 10.09 6.98 -9.23
CA LEU A 80 10.62 7.02 -7.87
C LEU A 80 10.08 8.20 -7.06
N VAL A 81 10.09 9.40 -7.65
CA VAL A 81 9.59 10.61 -6.97
C VAL A 81 8.07 10.53 -6.76
N LEU A 82 7.31 10.04 -7.74
CA LEU A 82 5.86 9.83 -7.59
C LEU A 82 5.55 8.86 -6.46
N SER A 83 6.31 7.76 -6.38
CA SER A 83 6.15 6.75 -5.32
C SER A 83 6.51 7.32 -3.94
N GLU A 84 7.58 8.13 -3.82
CA GLU A 84 7.96 8.77 -2.56
C GLU A 84 6.90 9.77 -2.09
N VAL A 85 6.41 10.65 -3.00
CA VAL A 85 5.35 11.62 -2.70
C VAL A 85 4.04 10.91 -2.34
N GLY A 86 3.71 9.85 -3.06
CA GLY A 86 2.56 9.00 -2.78
C GLY A 86 2.67 8.30 -1.42
N ALA A 87 3.87 7.78 -1.05
CA ALA A 87 4.14 7.04 0.18
C ALA A 87 3.98 7.89 1.44
N LEU A 88 4.61 9.05 1.44
CA LEU A 88 4.52 10.00 2.54
C LEU A 88 3.13 10.65 2.64
N GLY A 89 2.32 10.51 1.58
CA GLY A 89 1.09 11.25 1.36
C GLY A 89 1.38 12.67 0.89
N TYR A 90 0.75 13.06 -0.21
CA TYR A 90 0.99 14.35 -0.84
C TYR A 90 0.84 15.55 0.12
N MET A 91 0.02 15.44 1.16
CA MET A 91 -0.15 16.49 2.17
C MET A 91 1.08 16.65 3.07
N THR A 92 1.69 15.54 3.48
CA THR A 92 2.94 15.59 4.25
C THR A 92 4.04 16.23 3.41
N PHE A 93 4.11 15.86 2.11
CA PHE A 93 5.06 16.42 1.17
C PHE A 93 4.81 17.92 0.91
N ALA A 94 3.55 18.33 0.71
CA ALA A 94 3.20 19.74 0.54
C ALA A 94 3.60 20.59 1.76
N VAL A 95 3.36 20.07 2.97
CA VAL A 95 3.75 20.78 4.19
C VAL A 95 5.26 20.82 4.37
N LEU A 96 5.98 19.78 3.95
CA LEU A 96 7.43 19.77 3.92
C LEU A 96 7.96 20.92 3.03
N LEU A 97 7.41 21.05 1.82
CA LEU A 97 7.76 22.14 0.91
C LEU A 97 7.45 23.52 1.52
N PHE A 98 6.30 23.71 2.16
CA PHE A 98 5.96 24.96 2.85
C PHE A 98 6.92 25.26 4.00
N ASN A 99 7.36 24.27 4.75
CA ASN A 99 8.36 24.43 5.81
C ASN A 99 9.73 24.85 5.25
N ILE A 100 10.19 24.22 4.17
CA ILE A 100 11.44 24.60 3.48
C ILE A 100 11.35 26.05 2.98
N MET A 101 10.20 26.43 2.42
CA MET A 101 9.93 27.80 1.94
C MET A 101 9.68 28.80 3.08
N ARG A 102 9.77 28.40 4.35
CA ARG A 102 9.49 29.21 5.56
C ARG A 102 8.11 29.87 5.57
N ARG A 103 7.12 29.32 4.84
CA ARG A 103 5.75 29.81 4.82
C ARG A 103 4.94 29.22 5.97
N GLN A 104 4.01 30.01 6.53
CA GLN A 104 3.11 29.54 7.56
C GLN A 104 2.07 28.57 6.95
N ILE A 105 1.87 27.46 7.63
CA ILE A 105 0.93 26.42 7.21
C ILE A 105 -0.47 26.81 7.68
N GLY A 106 -1.39 27.01 6.75
CA GLY A 106 -2.78 27.33 7.06
C GLY A 106 -3.50 26.21 7.81
N LEU A 107 -4.52 26.56 8.58
CA LEU A 107 -5.32 25.61 9.38
C LEU A 107 -5.90 24.47 8.52
N SER A 108 -6.38 24.78 7.32
CA SER A 108 -6.92 23.77 6.39
C SER A 108 -5.91 22.69 6.05
N THR A 109 -4.64 23.05 5.80
CA THR A 109 -3.56 22.11 5.50
C THR A 109 -3.20 21.24 6.73
N GLN A 110 -3.19 21.87 7.92
CA GLN A 110 -2.97 21.11 9.17
C GLN A 110 -4.08 20.07 9.43
N LEU A 111 -5.34 20.42 9.16
CA LEU A 111 -6.47 19.50 9.24
C LEU A 111 -6.34 18.33 8.25
N MET A 112 -5.87 18.59 7.04
CA MET A 112 -5.64 17.54 6.04
C MET A 112 -4.52 16.57 6.46
N VAL A 113 -3.41 17.09 6.98
CA VAL A 113 -2.33 16.23 7.53
C VAL A 113 -2.83 15.43 8.73
N LYS A 114 -3.59 16.06 9.63
CA LYS A 114 -4.22 15.35 10.74
C LYS A 114 -5.07 14.17 10.27
N ALA A 115 -5.88 14.38 9.23
CA ALA A 115 -6.74 13.34 8.66
C ALA A 115 -5.96 12.25 7.92
N SER A 116 -4.93 12.61 7.13
CA SER A 116 -4.13 11.64 6.38
C SER A 116 -3.28 10.73 7.28
N LEU A 117 -2.79 11.27 8.40
CA LEU A 117 -1.99 10.54 9.37
C LEU A 117 -2.82 10.00 10.56
N ASN A 118 -4.15 10.17 10.56
CA ASN A 118 -5.04 9.79 11.67
C ASN A 118 -4.57 10.31 13.04
N LEU A 119 -4.17 11.60 13.12
CA LEU A 119 -3.72 12.20 14.37
C LEU A 119 -4.89 12.61 15.27
N GLU A 120 -4.72 12.47 16.57
CA GLU A 120 -5.75 12.90 17.54
C GLU A 120 -5.76 14.42 17.73
N ARG A 121 -4.60 15.08 17.76
CA ARG A 121 -4.45 16.52 18.04
C ARG A 121 -3.76 17.26 16.91
N LEU A 122 -4.22 18.49 16.65
CA LEU A 122 -3.59 19.40 15.67
C LEU A 122 -2.21 19.88 16.08
N SER A 123 -1.97 20.05 17.39
CA SER A 123 -0.68 20.47 17.97
C SER A 123 0.46 19.53 17.59
N ASP A 124 0.16 18.26 17.38
CA ASP A 124 1.16 17.21 17.14
C ASP A 124 1.62 17.18 15.67
N THR A 125 0.90 17.86 14.78
CA THR A 125 1.12 17.79 13.33
C THR A 125 2.56 18.12 12.94
N LYS A 126 3.13 19.22 13.42
CA LYS A 126 4.52 19.63 13.10
C LYS A 126 5.55 18.65 13.63
N SER A 127 5.36 18.16 14.86
CA SER A 127 6.27 17.19 15.48
C SER A 127 6.21 15.85 14.74
N VAL A 128 5.01 15.34 14.48
CA VAL A 128 4.82 14.06 13.76
C VAL A 128 5.43 14.12 12.35
N MET A 129 5.27 15.24 11.65
CA MET A 129 5.86 15.40 10.33
C MET A 129 7.39 15.34 10.33
N LYS A 130 8.06 15.97 11.33
CA LYS A 130 9.52 15.82 11.47
C LYS A 130 9.91 14.36 11.67
N TYR A 131 9.13 13.60 12.46
CA TYR A 131 9.36 12.17 12.64
C TYR A 131 9.12 11.39 11.34
N VAL A 132 8.06 11.67 10.59
CA VAL A 132 7.75 11.00 9.31
C VAL A 132 8.93 11.15 8.35
N VAL A 133 9.36 12.39 8.10
CA VAL A 133 10.45 12.67 7.16
C VAL A 133 11.79 12.14 7.67
N GLY A 134 12.09 12.37 8.96
CA GLY A 134 13.35 11.91 9.56
C GLY A 134 13.48 10.39 9.55
N LEU A 135 12.39 9.66 9.86
CA LEU A 135 12.37 8.21 9.82
C LEU A 135 12.45 7.66 8.38
N SER A 136 11.73 8.28 7.42
CA SER A 136 11.83 7.88 6.02
C SER A 136 13.26 8.01 5.52
N LEU A 137 13.89 9.16 5.74
CA LEU A 137 15.28 9.37 5.34
C LEU A 137 16.23 8.41 6.06
N LEU A 138 16.04 8.16 7.35
CA LEU A 138 16.87 7.22 8.11
C LEU A 138 16.82 5.81 7.52
N PHE A 139 15.61 5.27 7.28
CA PHE A 139 15.46 3.93 6.73
C PHE A 139 15.93 3.85 5.28
N GLN A 140 15.64 4.84 4.45
CA GLN A 140 16.03 4.85 3.05
C GLN A 140 17.55 5.00 2.88
N LEU A 141 18.19 5.92 3.60
CA LEU A 141 19.66 6.09 3.55
C LEU A 141 20.38 4.90 4.20
N GLY A 142 19.84 4.36 5.29
CA GLY A 142 20.35 3.13 5.89
C GLY A 142 20.23 1.94 4.94
N GLY A 143 19.08 1.80 4.28
CA GLY A 143 18.81 0.78 3.26
C GLY A 143 19.72 0.94 2.04
N LEU A 144 19.91 2.17 1.56
CA LEU A 144 20.87 2.48 0.49
C LEU A 144 22.28 2.01 0.88
N GLY A 145 22.74 2.34 2.09
CA GLY A 145 24.08 1.92 2.56
C GLY A 145 24.22 0.39 2.64
N LEU A 146 23.19 -0.29 3.19
CA LEU A 146 23.21 -1.74 3.30
C LEU A 146 23.14 -2.42 1.90
N LEU A 147 22.26 -2.00 1.01
CA LEU A 147 22.18 -2.57 -0.34
C LEU A 147 23.41 -2.24 -1.18
N ALA A 148 24.05 -1.09 -0.99
CA ALA A 148 25.26 -0.69 -1.69
C ALA A 148 26.46 -1.62 -1.38
N ILE A 149 26.51 -2.24 -0.20
CA ILE A 149 27.54 -3.21 0.16
C ILE A 149 27.56 -4.39 -0.84
N ASP A 150 26.38 -4.79 -1.32
CA ASP A 150 26.23 -5.89 -2.28
C ASP A 150 26.19 -5.40 -3.73
N PHE A 151 25.42 -4.36 -4.03
CA PHE A 151 25.18 -3.93 -5.41
C PHE A 151 26.34 -3.16 -6.03
N VAL A 152 27.14 -2.42 -5.24
CA VAL A 152 28.30 -1.69 -5.78
C VAL A 152 29.38 -2.63 -6.27
N PRO A 153 29.78 -3.70 -5.57
CA PRO A 153 30.72 -4.69 -6.09
C PRO A 153 30.21 -5.42 -7.34
N ARG A 154 28.89 -5.66 -7.45
CA ARG A 154 28.31 -6.40 -8.58
C ARG A 154 28.12 -5.54 -9.85
N PHE A 155 27.67 -4.29 -9.67
CA PHE A 155 27.23 -3.43 -10.79
C PHE A 155 28.17 -2.23 -11.03
N GLY A 156 29.22 -2.09 -10.22
CA GLY A 156 30.12 -0.93 -10.26
C GLY A 156 29.55 0.28 -9.51
N TRP A 157 30.43 1.27 -9.24
CA TRP A 157 30.14 2.37 -8.34
C TRP A 157 28.89 3.20 -8.73
N ARG A 158 28.83 3.67 -9.99
CA ARG A 158 27.73 4.55 -10.42
C ARG A 158 26.40 3.81 -10.49
N HIS A 159 26.38 2.68 -11.19
CA HIS A 159 25.14 1.92 -11.42
C HIS A 159 24.70 1.22 -10.12
N GLY A 160 25.62 0.66 -9.34
CA GLY A 160 25.33 0.03 -8.06
C GLY A 160 24.73 0.98 -7.04
N LEU A 161 25.23 2.22 -6.94
CA LEU A 161 24.60 3.24 -6.07
C LEU A 161 23.20 3.64 -6.54
N TYR A 162 23.02 3.80 -7.85
CA TYR A 162 21.69 4.10 -8.41
C TYR A 162 20.68 3.02 -8.09
N VAL A 163 21.02 1.76 -8.34
CA VAL A 163 20.18 0.60 -8.05
C VAL A 163 19.89 0.48 -6.56
N SER A 164 20.92 0.69 -5.71
CA SER A 164 20.75 0.67 -4.25
C SER A 164 19.79 1.75 -3.76
N LEU A 165 19.91 2.97 -4.28
CA LEU A 165 18.99 4.07 -3.95
C LEU A 165 17.57 3.73 -4.39
N TYR A 166 17.41 3.27 -5.63
CA TYR A 166 16.11 2.96 -6.20
C TYR A 166 15.40 1.87 -5.39
N HIS A 167 16.08 0.75 -5.13
CA HIS A 167 15.49 -0.35 -4.37
C HIS A 167 15.29 -0.05 -2.89
N ALA A 168 16.16 0.76 -2.26
CA ALA A 168 15.95 1.20 -0.88
C ALA A 168 14.69 2.06 -0.73
N VAL A 169 14.49 3.02 -1.64
CA VAL A 169 13.30 3.88 -1.64
C VAL A 169 12.06 3.06 -1.98
N MET A 170 12.07 2.25 -3.06
CA MET A 170 10.92 1.47 -3.49
C MET A 170 10.49 0.44 -2.45
N SER A 171 11.45 -0.24 -1.79
CA SER A 171 11.16 -1.20 -0.72
C SER A 171 10.55 -0.53 0.51
N PHE A 172 11.10 0.60 0.94
CA PHE A 172 10.55 1.36 2.07
C PHE A 172 9.18 1.96 1.77
N CYS A 173 9.00 2.49 0.55
CA CYS A 173 7.71 3.00 0.09
C CYS A 173 6.68 1.90 -0.14
N ASN A 174 7.08 0.63 -0.23
CA ASN A 174 6.23 -0.49 -0.62
C ASN A 174 5.62 -0.29 -2.01
N ALA A 175 6.43 0.16 -2.99
CA ALA A 175 5.93 0.61 -4.28
C ALA A 175 6.03 -0.43 -5.41
N GLY A 176 6.76 -1.52 -5.21
CA GLY A 176 6.80 -2.68 -6.11
C GLY A 176 7.50 -2.49 -7.46
N PHE A 177 7.96 -1.28 -7.80
CA PHE A 177 8.73 -1.06 -9.04
C PHE A 177 10.19 -1.46 -8.86
N ASP A 178 10.75 -2.12 -9.88
CA ASP A 178 12.15 -2.53 -9.91
C ASP A 178 12.86 -2.02 -11.18
N VAL A 179 14.19 -1.98 -11.13
CA VAL A 179 15.05 -1.64 -12.27
C VAL A 179 15.87 -2.82 -12.77
N PHE A 180 15.61 -4.04 -12.28
CA PHE A 180 16.21 -5.27 -12.79
C PHE A 180 15.39 -5.87 -13.94
N GLY A 181 14.06 -5.68 -13.92
CA GLY A 181 13.14 -6.16 -14.94
C GLY A 181 12.44 -7.48 -14.59
N ASP A 182 13.04 -8.27 -13.72
CA ASP A 182 12.51 -9.52 -13.16
C ASP A 182 12.32 -9.46 -11.62
N SER A 183 12.28 -8.24 -11.09
CA SER A 183 12.21 -7.95 -9.65
C SER A 183 13.45 -8.46 -8.91
N LEU A 184 13.29 -9.25 -7.83
CA LEU A 184 14.39 -9.83 -7.06
C LEU A 184 14.64 -11.31 -7.37
N GLN A 185 14.16 -11.84 -8.50
CA GLN A 185 14.35 -13.25 -8.86
C GLN A 185 15.84 -13.62 -9.04
N GLY A 186 16.65 -12.69 -9.56
CA GLY A 186 18.11 -12.83 -9.66
C GLY A 186 18.81 -12.96 -8.31
N PHE A 187 18.19 -12.49 -7.21
CA PHE A 187 18.74 -12.50 -5.85
C PHE A 187 18.14 -13.58 -4.94
N ARG A 188 17.40 -14.55 -5.47
CA ARG A 188 16.81 -15.65 -4.69
C ARG A 188 17.83 -16.47 -3.89
N ASN A 189 19.09 -16.50 -4.33
CA ASN A 189 20.19 -17.18 -3.64
C ASN A 189 20.96 -16.25 -2.69
N ASP A 190 20.52 -15.00 -2.54
CA ASP A 190 21.18 -14.01 -1.72
C ASP A 190 20.32 -13.62 -0.50
N PRO A 191 20.53 -14.31 0.63
CA PRO A 191 19.75 -14.06 1.84
C PRO A 191 19.98 -12.66 2.41
N TYR A 192 21.13 -12.02 2.15
CA TYR A 192 21.44 -10.68 2.62
C TYR A 192 20.54 -9.63 1.97
N VAL A 193 20.51 -9.57 0.64
CA VAL A 193 19.68 -8.64 -0.13
C VAL A 193 18.21 -8.81 0.23
N LEU A 194 17.71 -10.06 0.29
CA LEU A 194 16.32 -10.34 0.64
C LEU A 194 15.98 -9.90 2.06
N THR A 195 16.89 -10.11 3.03
CA THR A 195 16.65 -9.70 4.43
C THR A 195 16.63 -8.19 4.57
N VAL A 196 17.56 -7.46 3.95
CA VAL A 196 17.57 -5.99 3.96
C VAL A 196 16.30 -5.44 3.33
N THR A 197 15.88 -5.99 2.20
CA THR A 197 14.64 -5.59 1.51
C THR A 197 13.42 -5.84 2.39
N MET A 198 13.30 -7.01 3.04
CA MET A 198 12.21 -7.32 3.98
C MET A 198 12.15 -6.33 5.15
N ILE A 199 13.30 -5.99 5.72
CA ILE A 199 13.36 -5.00 6.82
C ILE A 199 12.82 -3.66 6.36
N LEU A 200 13.17 -3.20 5.15
CA LEU A 200 12.69 -1.93 4.60
C LEU A 200 11.17 -1.98 4.34
N ILE A 201 10.65 -3.07 3.78
CA ILE A 201 9.22 -3.29 3.56
C ILE A 201 8.44 -3.23 4.88
N ILE A 202 8.91 -3.97 5.88
CA ILE A 202 8.28 -3.99 7.21
C ILE A 202 8.35 -2.61 7.86
N ALA A 203 9.50 -1.92 7.74
CA ALA A 203 9.66 -0.58 8.30
C ALA A 203 8.68 0.43 7.70
N GLY A 204 8.49 0.42 6.38
CA GLY A 204 7.51 1.27 5.71
C GLY A 204 6.06 0.92 6.06
N GLY A 205 5.76 -0.39 6.14
CA GLY A 205 4.41 -0.91 6.42
C GLY A 205 3.93 -0.77 7.86
N LEU A 206 4.83 -0.61 8.85
CA LEU A 206 4.47 -0.51 10.28
C LEU A 206 3.84 0.83 10.69
N GLY A 207 4.02 1.87 9.89
CA GLY A 207 3.46 3.20 10.16
C GLY A 207 4.30 4.08 11.08
N PHE A 208 4.32 5.36 10.74
CA PHE A 208 5.17 6.36 11.39
C PHE A 208 4.83 6.60 12.86
N LEU A 209 3.54 6.48 13.23
CA LEU A 209 3.09 6.63 14.61
C LEU A 209 3.55 5.48 15.50
N VAL A 210 3.58 4.27 14.96
CA VAL A 210 4.08 3.09 15.67
C VAL A 210 5.57 3.22 15.91
N TRP A 211 6.33 3.63 14.89
CA TRP A 211 7.76 3.90 15.03
C TRP A 211 8.05 4.99 16.07
N ARG A 212 7.28 6.08 16.07
CA ARG A 212 7.40 7.12 17.09
C ARG A 212 7.20 6.55 18.51
N ASP A 213 6.18 5.72 18.70
CA ASP A 213 5.89 5.11 20.01
C ASP A 213 7.01 4.13 20.42
N VAL A 214 7.55 3.35 19.49
CA VAL A 214 8.67 2.42 19.75
C VAL A 214 9.93 3.19 20.14
N LEU A 215 10.29 4.24 19.41
CA LEU A 215 11.46 5.07 19.72
C LEU A 215 11.33 5.80 21.06
N LEU A 216 10.12 6.27 21.39
CA LEU A 216 9.84 6.93 22.66
C LEU A 216 9.55 5.97 23.82
N TYR A 217 9.58 4.66 23.57
CA TYR A 217 9.30 3.65 24.60
C TYR A 217 10.28 3.74 25.78
N HIS A 218 11.57 3.98 25.53
CA HIS A 218 12.56 4.14 26.58
C HIS A 218 12.22 5.28 27.55
N THR A 219 11.63 6.37 27.03
CA THR A 219 11.26 7.55 27.83
C THR A 219 9.89 7.41 28.47
N ARG A 220 8.91 6.90 27.70
CA ARG A 220 7.49 6.85 28.14
C ARG A 220 7.11 5.56 28.87
N LYS A 221 7.89 4.48 28.70
CA LYS A 221 7.65 3.13 29.25
C LYS A 221 6.25 2.56 28.91
N ARG A 222 5.55 3.13 27.91
CA ARG A 222 4.20 2.74 27.52
C ARG A 222 4.03 2.87 26.00
N LEU A 223 3.46 1.83 25.39
CA LEU A 223 2.98 1.88 24.01
C LEU A 223 1.50 2.22 24.00
N THR A 224 1.05 2.96 22.97
CA THR A 224 -0.38 3.23 22.78
C THR A 224 -1.13 1.93 22.45
N LEU A 225 -2.44 1.91 22.67
CA LEU A 225 -3.29 0.77 22.30
C LEU A 225 -3.19 0.46 20.80
N ASN A 226 -3.18 1.50 19.98
CA ASN A 226 -3.01 1.38 18.52
C ASN A 226 -1.69 0.70 18.17
N SER A 227 -0.57 1.10 18.76
CA SER A 227 0.74 0.49 18.48
C SER A 227 0.82 -0.96 18.93
N LYS A 228 0.26 -1.30 20.09
CA LYS A 228 0.20 -2.70 20.56
C LYS A 228 -0.63 -3.58 19.62
N LEU A 229 -1.82 -3.13 19.25
CA LEU A 229 -2.70 -3.85 18.33
C LEU A 229 -2.02 -4.04 16.97
N THR A 230 -1.43 -2.98 16.44
CA THR A 230 -0.70 -3.00 15.17
C THR A 230 0.46 -4.00 15.17
N LEU A 231 1.33 -3.95 16.18
CA LEU A 231 2.47 -4.85 16.29
C LEU A 231 2.02 -6.30 16.41
N LEU A 232 1.01 -6.58 17.25
CA LEU A 232 0.48 -7.92 17.43
C LEU A 232 -0.12 -8.46 16.12
N THR A 233 -1.02 -7.70 15.48
CA THR A 233 -1.66 -8.15 14.25
C THR A 233 -0.68 -8.29 13.09
N THR A 234 0.27 -7.38 12.95
CA THR A 234 1.30 -7.46 11.90
C THR A 234 2.19 -8.68 12.10
N PHE A 235 2.69 -8.91 13.31
CA PHE A 235 3.52 -10.07 13.61
C PHE A 235 2.75 -11.39 13.42
N SER A 236 1.50 -11.46 13.93
CA SER A 236 0.66 -12.65 13.74
C SER A 236 0.42 -12.98 12.26
N LEU A 237 0.15 -11.96 11.43
CA LEU A 237 -0.06 -12.16 9.99
C LEU A 237 1.21 -12.65 9.28
N PHE A 238 2.39 -12.15 9.66
CA PHE A 238 3.65 -12.65 9.11
C PHE A 238 3.91 -14.11 9.50
N VAL A 239 3.72 -14.45 10.77
CA VAL A 239 3.95 -15.82 11.26
C VAL A 239 2.94 -16.79 10.66
N ILE A 240 1.65 -16.45 10.69
CA ILE A 240 0.59 -17.30 10.12
C ILE A 240 0.81 -17.46 8.60
N GLY A 241 1.07 -16.36 7.88
CA GLY A 241 1.35 -16.40 6.45
C GLY A 241 2.56 -17.27 6.13
N PHE A 242 3.66 -17.13 6.86
CA PHE A 242 4.86 -17.95 6.70
C PHE A 242 4.59 -19.44 6.94
N VAL A 243 3.91 -19.79 8.04
CA VAL A 243 3.58 -21.18 8.37
C VAL A 243 2.64 -21.80 7.32
N LEU A 244 1.61 -21.07 6.89
CA LEU A 244 0.69 -21.55 5.87
C LEU A 244 1.40 -21.75 4.53
N LEU A 245 2.28 -20.83 4.13
CA LEU A 245 3.07 -20.96 2.90
C LEU A 245 4.06 -22.12 2.96
N LEU A 246 4.67 -22.39 4.12
CA LEU A 246 5.49 -23.58 4.30
C LEU A 246 4.70 -24.88 4.14
N ILE A 247 3.43 -24.88 4.53
CA ILE A 247 2.56 -26.05 4.39
C ILE A 247 2.10 -26.24 2.94
N THR A 248 1.72 -25.15 2.27
CA THR A 248 1.16 -25.16 0.92
C THR A 248 2.21 -25.30 -0.17
N GLU A 249 3.44 -24.81 0.06
CA GLU A 249 4.58 -24.90 -0.88
C GLU A 249 5.63 -25.91 -0.38
N ARG A 250 5.20 -27.10 0.02
CA ARG A 250 6.10 -28.12 0.60
C ARG A 250 7.30 -28.42 -0.28
N ASP A 251 7.08 -28.59 -1.56
CA ASP A 251 8.11 -29.02 -2.49
C ASP A 251 8.90 -27.85 -3.10
N LEU A 252 8.39 -26.59 -2.96
CA LEU A 252 9.00 -25.36 -3.49
C LEU A 252 9.63 -25.59 -4.87
N GLU A 253 8.87 -26.26 -5.78
CA GLU A 253 9.33 -26.62 -7.13
C GLU A 253 9.82 -25.42 -7.95
N LEU A 254 9.35 -24.22 -7.56
CA LEU A 254 9.76 -22.95 -8.17
C LEU A 254 11.17 -22.51 -7.79
N LEU A 255 11.74 -23.08 -6.73
CA LEU A 255 13.12 -22.83 -6.33
C LEU A 255 14.03 -23.95 -6.87
N PRO A 256 15.28 -23.62 -7.25
CA PRO A 256 16.22 -24.58 -7.78
C PRO A 256 16.38 -25.80 -6.85
N THR A 257 16.40 -26.98 -7.45
CA THR A 257 16.76 -28.23 -6.74
C THR A 257 18.17 -28.09 -6.18
N GLY A 258 18.33 -28.41 -4.88
CA GLY A 258 19.63 -28.26 -4.20
C GLY A 258 19.88 -26.90 -3.53
N MET A 259 18.92 -25.97 -3.57
CA MET A 259 19.04 -24.71 -2.83
C MET A 259 19.18 -24.97 -1.32
N PRO A 260 20.14 -24.32 -0.61
CA PRO A 260 20.28 -24.44 0.83
C PRO A 260 18.98 -24.13 1.58
N TRP A 261 18.70 -24.86 2.65
CA TRP A 261 17.47 -24.69 3.43
C TRP A 261 17.27 -23.28 3.96
N VAL A 262 18.36 -22.55 4.27
CA VAL A 262 18.33 -21.16 4.71
C VAL A 262 17.73 -20.27 3.61
N ASN A 263 18.20 -20.43 2.36
CA ASN A 263 17.70 -19.63 1.24
C ASN A 263 16.24 -19.97 0.93
N ARG A 264 15.85 -21.24 1.02
CA ARG A 264 14.43 -21.67 0.89
C ARG A 264 13.55 -20.99 1.94
N THR A 265 13.96 -21.04 3.21
CA THR A 265 13.24 -20.43 4.33
C THR A 265 13.11 -18.92 4.16
N ILE A 266 14.18 -18.22 3.74
CA ILE A 266 14.16 -16.78 3.53
C ILE A 266 13.26 -16.40 2.34
N ASN A 267 13.25 -17.15 1.24
CA ASN A 267 12.34 -16.91 0.13
C ASN A 267 10.88 -17.14 0.53
N THR A 268 10.56 -18.17 1.32
CA THR A 268 9.21 -18.38 1.84
C THR A 268 8.79 -17.27 2.80
N LEU A 269 9.71 -16.81 3.66
CA LEU A 269 9.47 -15.67 4.53
C LEU A 269 9.22 -14.39 3.71
N PHE A 270 10.01 -14.18 2.65
CA PHE A 270 9.83 -13.06 1.72
C PHE A 270 8.45 -13.13 1.05
N LEU A 271 8.02 -14.34 0.65
CA LEU A 271 6.69 -14.57 0.07
C LEU A 271 5.55 -14.27 1.07
N SER A 272 5.79 -14.37 2.38
CA SER A 272 4.83 -13.95 3.41
C SER A 272 4.82 -12.43 3.64
N VAL A 273 5.97 -11.76 3.42
CA VAL A 273 6.13 -10.32 3.64
C VAL A 273 5.64 -9.50 2.44
N THR A 274 5.97 -9.91 1.22
CA THR A 274 5.68 -9.13 0.00
C THR A 274 4.20 -8.86 -0.27
N PRO A 275 3.22 -9.77 0.04
CA PRO A 275 1.80 -9.49 -0.16
C PRO A 275 1.27 -8.34 0.71
N ARG A 276 2.05 -7.89 1.67
CA ARG A 276 1.72 -6.75 2.52
C ARG A 276 2.16 -5.43 1.89
N THR A 277 1.74 -5.26 0.64
CA THR A 277 1.87 -4.05 -0.19
C THR A 277 3.26 -3.77 -0.75
N ALA A 278 4.17 -4.77 -0.84
CA ALA A 278 5.51 -4.55 -1.37
C ALA A 278 5.67 -4.85 -2.87
N GLY A 279 5.00 -5.90 -3.35
CA GLY A 279 4.96 -6.24 -4.78
C GLY A 279 6.25 -6.79 -5.38
N LEU A 280 7.33 -6.88 -4.62
CA LEU A 280 8.58 -7.46 -5.08
C LEU A 280 8.51 -8.99 -5.03
N ILE A 281 9.08 -9.68 -6.01
CA ILE A 281 9.04 -11.13 -6.14
C ILE A 281 10.45 -11.73 -6.22
N THR A 282 10.63 -12.90 -5.59
CA THR A 282 11.84 -13.72 -5.69
C THR A 282 11.63 -14.98 -6.52
N MET A 283 10.36 -15.29 -6.82
CA MET A 283 9.95 -16.44 -7.64
C MET A 283 8.72 -16.06 -8.46
N PRO A 284 8.50 -16.67 -9.63
CA PRO A 284 7.33 -16.41 -10.46
C PRO A 284 6.05 -16.76 -9.74
N THR A 285 5.12 -15.80 -9.61
CA THR A 285 3.83 -16.01 -8.93
C THR A 285 2.91 -16.97 -9.67
N GLN A 286 3.07 -17.10 -10.99
CA GLN A 286 2.25 -17.96 -11.86
C GLN A 286 2.43 -19.46 -11.58
N GLY A 287 3.56 -19.87 -11.00
CA GLY A 287 3.85 -21.26 -10.69
C GLY A 287 3.45 -21.68 -9.27
N LEU A 288 2.90 -20.77 -8.46
CA LEU A 288 2.50 -21.07 -7.09
C LEU A 288 1.27 -21.99 -7.05
N GLN A 289 1.24 -22.88 -6.05
CA GLN A 289 0.09 -23.75 -5.83
C GLN A 289 -1.17 -22.95 -5.45
N ALA A 290 -2.36 -23.47 -5.78
CA ALA A 290 -3.64 -22.79 -5.51
C ALA A 290 -3.84 -22.43 -4.03
N GLY A 291 -3.34 -23.29 -3.10
CA GLY A 291 -3.36 -23.02 -1.67
C GLY A 291 -2.52 -21.79 -1.30
N SER A 292 -1.35 -21.64 -1.88
CA SER A 292 -0.46 -20.50 -1.68
C SER A 292 -1.05 -19.22 -2.27
N LEU A 293 -1.66 -19.29 -3.44
CA LEU A 293 -2.37 -18.16 -4.03
C LEU A 293 -3.49 -17.67 -3.11
N LEU A 294 -4.26 -18.59 -2.50
CA LEU A 294 -5.30 -18.23 -1.55
C LEU A 294 -4.73 -17.53 -0.31
N VAL A 295 -3.64 -18.05 0.27
CA VAL A 295 -2.96 -17.44 1.42
C VAL A 295 -2.47 -16.03 1.06
N ILE A 296 -1.83 -15.88 -0.10
CA ILE A 296 -1.34 -14.58 -0.59
C ILE A 296 -2.51 -13.61 -0.78
N MET A 297 -3.62 -14.03 -1.39
CA MET A 297 -4.82 -13.20 -1.56
C MET A 297 -5.39 -12.71 -0.23
N ILE A 298 -5.43 -13.55 0.79
CA ILE A 298 -5.86 -13.15 2.15
C ILE A 298 -4.88 -12.12 2.74
N LEU A 299 -3.58 -12.33 2.59
CA LEU A 299 -2.56 -11.39 3.07
C LEU A 299 -2.61 -10.04 2.34
N MET A 300 -2.90 -10.03 1.02
CA MET A 300 -3.08 -8.82 0.22
C MET A 300 -4.30 -7.99 0.67
N PHE A 301 -5.39 -8.65 1.04
CA PHE A 301 -6.59 -7.98 1.52
C PHE A 301 -6.32 -7.20 2.81
N VAL A 302 -5.48 -7.77 3.70
CA VAL A 302 -5.05 -7.09 4.93
C VAL A 302 -3.73 -6.35 4.66
N GLY A 303 -3.82 -5.13 4.23
CA GLY A 303 -2.67 -4.26 3.92
C GLY A 303 -1.86 -3.84 5.16
N GLY A 304 -1.24 -2.67 5.10
CA GLY A 304 -0.42 -2.15 6.20
C GLY A 304 -1.19 -1.44 7.30
N THR A 305 -0.47 -0.69 8.13
CA THR A 305 -1.03 -0.01 9.29
C THR A 305 -1.56 1.39 8.91
N PRO A 306 -2.45 1.98 9.71
CA PRO A 306 -2.80 3.39 9.54
C PRO A 306 -1.57 4.31 9.66
N GLY A 307 -1.43 5.27 8.75
CA GLY A 307 -0.28 6.18 8.75
C GLY A 307 1.04 5.51 8.35
N SER A 308 0.98 4.48 7.50
CA SER A 308 2.12 3.84 6.84
C SER A 308 2.15 4.16 5.35
N THR A 309 3.19 3.72 4.67
CA THR A 309 3.30 3.77 3.20
C THR A 309 2.31 2.84 2.50
N ALA A 310 1.86 1.79 3.16
CA ALA A 310 1.00 0.73 2.65
C ALA A 310 -0.49 1.14 2.46
N GLY A 311 -1.18 0.55 1.48
CA GLY A 311 -2.61 0.74 1.21
C GLY A 311 -3.53 -0.35 1.77
N GLY A 312 -4.66 -0.62 1.13
CA GLY A 312 -5.61 -1.67 1.47
C GLY A 312 -6.36 -1.51 2.80
N ILE A 313 -7.01 -2.58 3.26
CA ILE A 313 -7.63 -2.65 4.57
C ILE A 313 -6.55 -2.62 5.66
N LYS A 314 -6.70 -1.72 6.63
CA LYS A 314 -5.66 -1.52 7.64
C LYS A 314 -5.61 -2.67 8.65
N THR A 315 -4.39 -3.01 9.11
CA THR A 315 -4.18 -4.06 10.14
C THR A 315 -4.98 -3.84 11.40
N THR A 316 -5.15 -2.58 11.82
CA THR A 316 -5.98 -2.23 12.98
C THR A 316 -7.45 -2.54 12.75
N THR A 317 -7.98 -2.33 11.53
CA THR A 317 -9.35 -2.69 11.17
C THR A 317 -9.57 -4.19 11.30
N PHE A 318 -8.65 -4.98 10.73
CA PHE A 318 -8.67 -6.44 10.85
C PHE A 318 -8.54 -6.89 12.31
N GLY A 319 -7.58 -6.32 13.07
CA GLY A 319 -7.36 -6.64 14.47
C GLY A 319 -8.59 -6.36 15.33
N VAL A 320 -9.25 -5.20 15.16
CA VAL A 320 -10.47 -4.87 15.90
C VAL A 320 -11.56 -5.92 15.66
N LEU A 321 -11.77 -6.35 14.42
CA LEU A 321 -12.79 -7.34 14.08
C LEU A 321 -12.45 -8.74 14.58
N MET A 322 -11.17 -9.14 14.56
CA MET A 322 -10.73 -10.39 15.16
C MET A 322 -11.03 -10.42 16.65
N PHE A 323 -10.69 -9.36 17.39
CA PHE A 323 -11.00 -9.27 18.81
C PHE A 323 -12.51 -9.20 19.09
N GLN A 324 -13.28 -8.52 18.21
CA GLN A 324 -14.74 -8.48 18.28
C GLN A 324 -15.33 -9.90 18.14
N SER A 325 -14.91 -10.65 17.13
CA SER A 325 -15.37 -12.02 16.91
C SER A 325 -15.04 -12.94 18.10
N ILE A 326 -13.80 -12.84 18.61
CA ILE A 326 -13.39 -13.62 19.78
C ILE A 326 -14.20 -13.23 21.04
N ALA A 327 -14.48 -11.95 21.26
CA ALA A 327 -15.28 -11.48 22.39
C ALA A 327 -16.71 -12.01 22.31
N GLN A 328 -17.34 -11.96 21.14
CA GLN A 328 -18.67 -12.51 20.91
C GLN A 328 -18.73 -14.01 21.12
N LEU A 329 -17.79 -14.79 20.58
CA LEU A 329 -17.70 -16.24 20.81
C LEU A 329 -17.53 -16.59 22.29
N ARG A 330 -16.93 -15.70 23.09
CA ARG A 330 -16.77 -15.85 24.54
C ARG A 330 -17.95 -15.28 25.34
N GLY A 331 -19.02 -14.80 24.71
CA GLY A 331 -20.18 -14.19 25.35
C GLY A 331 -19.91 -12.86 26.08
N ARG A 332 -18.79 -12.19 25.72
CA ARG A 332 -18.45 -10.89 26.34
C ARG A 332 -19.17 -9.74 25.63
N ARG A 333 -19.70 -8.81 26.42
CA ARG A 333 -20.36 -7.60 25.90
C ARG A 333 -19.37 -6.58 25.35
N ASP A 334 -18.21 -6.42 26.01
CA ASP A 334 -17.18 -5.48 25.63
C ASP A 334 -15.98 -6.17 24.95
N VAL A 335 -15.43 -5.51 23.96
CA VAL A 335 -14.21 -5.95 23.27
C VAL A 335 -13.02 -5.30 23.95
N GLU A 336 -12.26 -6.12 24.66
CA GLU A 336 -11.13 -5.66 25.46
C GLU A 336 -9.79 -6.13 24.88
N PHE A 337 -8.81 -5.23 24.89
CA PHE A 337 -7.42 -5.51 24.55
C PHE A 337 -6.49 -4.68 25.42
N SER A 338 -5.51 -5.32 26.06
CA SER A 338 -4.50 -4.65 26.91
C SER A 338 -5.10 -3.71 27.95
N HIS A 339 -6.11 -4.20 28.70
CA HIS A 339 -6.84 -3.46 29.76
C HIS A 339 -7.58 -2.20 29.29
N ARG A 340 -7.97 -2.16 28.00
CA ARG A 340 -8.79 -1.09 27.42
C ARG A 340 -9.84 -1.70 26.50
N ARG A 341 -11.01 -1.06 26.41
CA ARG A 341 -12.08 -1.47 25.50
C ARG A 341 -12.04 -0.66 24.21
N PHE A 342 -12.44 -1.29 23.11
CA PHE A 342 -12.70 -0.58 21.85
C PHE A 342 -14.05 0.12 21.90
N SER A 343 -14.15 1.31 21.30
CA SER A 343 -15.43 1.99 21.17
C SER A 343 -16.32 1.28 20.13
N GLN A 344 -17.63 1.25 20.38
CA GLN A 344 -18.59 0.67 19.44
C GLN A 344 -18.55 1.37 18.07
N GLU A 345 -18.26 2.67 18.05
CA GLU A 345 -18.07 3.42 16.81
C GLU A 345 -16.93 2.86 15.96
N ASN A 346 -15.79 2.51 16.57
CA ASN A 346 -14.65 1.92 15.86
C ASN A 346 -14.99 0.54 15.29
N ILE A 347 -15.74 -0.26 16.03
CA ILE A 347 -16.20 -1.59 15.58
C ILE A 347 -17.15 -1.45 14.40
N ASN A 348 -18.16 -0.60 14.51
CA ASN A 348 -19.13 -0.36 13.42
C ASN A 348 -18.44 0.19 12.17
N ARG A 349 -17.47 1.09 12.34
CA ARG A 349 -16.66 1.63 11.23
C ARG A 349 -15.82 0.54 10.57
N ALA A 350 -15.23 -0.38 11.36
CA ALA A 350 -14.45 -1.49 10.82
C ALA A 350 -15.33 -2.47 10.03
N LEU A 351 -16.52 -2.83 10.54
CA LEU A 351 -17.50 -3.67 9.83
C LEU A 351 -17.93 -3.03 8.50
N MET A 352 -18.29 -1.74 8.54
CA MET A 352 -18.69 -1.00 7.34
C MET A 352 -17.57 -0.96 6.29
N LEU A 353 -16.30 -0.80 6.70
CA LEU A 353 -15.16 -0.80 5.79
C LEU A 353 -15.01 -2.14 5.06
N ILE A 354 -15.09 -3.27 5.77
CA ILE A 354 -14.97 -4.59 5.14
C ILE A 354 -16.15 -4.86 4.23
N PHE A 355 -17.37 -4.52 4.64
CA PHE A 355 -18.57 -4.70 3.81
C PHE A 355 -18.48 -3.92 2.50
N LEU A 356 -18.10 -2.63 2.57
CA LEU A 356 -17.92 -1.81 1.36
C LEU A 356 -16.77 -2.31 0.49
N ALA A 357 -15.65 -2.76 1.09
CA ALA A 357 -14.54 -3.35 0.35
C ALA A 357 -15.00 -4.60 -0.41
N SER A 358 -15.74 -5.49 0.25
CA SER A 358 -16.26 -6.71 -0.39
C SER A 358 -17.16 -6.40 -1.59
N ILE A 359 -18.03 -5.39 -1.49
CA ILE A 359 -18.85 -4.95 -2.62
C ILE A 359 -17.99 -4.45 -3.77
N VAL A 360 -17.04 -3.56 -3.50
CA VAL A 360 -16.16 -2.98 -4.53
C VAL A 360 -15.34 -4.07 -5.22
N LEU A 361 -14.75 -5.01 -4.47
CA LEU A 361 -14.00 -6.13 -5.01
C LEU A 361 -14.86 -7.07 -5.85
N THR A 362 -16.06 -7.41 -5.38
CA THR A 362 -16.99 -8.26 -6.12
C THR A 362 -17.41 -7.63 -7.45
N VAL A 363 -17.79 -6.34 -7.44
CA VAL A 363 -18.17 -5.63 -8.66
C VAL A 363 -17.00 -5.54 -9.63
N ALA A 364 -15.80 -5.21 -9.16
CA ALA A 364 -14.62 -5.14 -10.01
C ALA A 364 -14.27 -6.51 -10.62
N THR A 365 -14.33 -7.58 -9.81
CA THR A 365 -14.11 -8.96 -10.29
C THR A 365 -15.11 -9.34 -11.37
N LEU A 366 -16.40 -9.04 -11.17
CA LEU A 366 -17.45 -9.31 -12.18
C LEU A 366 -17.20 -8.56 -13.50
N ILE A 367 -16.79 -7.29 -13.44
CA ILE A 367 -16.48 -6.53 -14.66
C ILE A 367 -15.27 -7.16 -15.37
N LEU A 368 -14.16 -7.44 -14.65
CA LEU A 368 -12.95 -7.97 -15.26
C LEU A 368 -13.13 -9.40 -15.80
N THR A 369 -13.95 -10.23 -15.19
CA THR A 369 -14.25 -11.57 -15.74
C THR A 369 -15.02 -11.52 -17.07
N GLN A 370 -15.70 -10.42 -17.37
CA GLN A 370 -16.42 -10.24 -18.64
C GLN A 370 -15.54 -9.53 -19.70
N THR A 371 -14.58 -8.72 -19.28
CA THR A 371 -13.77 -7.90 -20.20
C THR A 371 -12.42 -8.50 -20.52
N GLU A 372 -11.87 -9.31 -19.62
CA GLU A 372 -10.51 -9.84 -19.76
C GLU A 372 -10.50 -11.31 -20.19
N LYS A 373 -9.47 -11.69 -20.92
CA LYS A 373 -9.27 -13.09 -21.32
C LYS A 373 -8.48 -13.84 -20.26
N ILE A 374 -9.09 -14.90 -19.74
CA ILE A 374 -8.43 -15.78 -18.80
C ILE A 374 -7.65 -16.86 -19.58
N PRO A 375 -6.33 -17.01 -19.39
CA PRO A 375 -5.54 -18.04 -20.06
C PRO A 375 -5.98 -19.44 -19.65
N LYS A 376 -5.78 -20.41 -20.56
CA LYS A 376 -6.04 -21.84 -20.24
C LYS A 376 -5.17 -22.29 -19.08
N GLY A 377 -5.79 -22.93 -18.10
CA GLY A 377 -5.12 -23.40 -16.87
C GLY A 377 -5.35 -22.51 -15.65
N PHE A 378 -5.90 -21.30 -15.83
CA PHE A 378 -6.33 -20.42 -14.75
C PHE A 378 -7.87 -20.33 -14.72
N GLY A 379 -8.41 -20.06 -13.53
CA GLY A 379 -9.82 -19.80 -13.29
C GLY A 379 -10.05 -18.38 -12.76
N LEU A 380 -11.05 -18.25 -11.90
CA LEU A 380 -11.43 -16.98 -11.28
C LEU A 380 -10.29 -16.35 -10.47
N GLU A 381 -9.40 -17.20 -9.92
CA GLU A 381 -8.23 -16.76 -9.12
C GLU A 381 -7.31 -15.81 -9.89
N TYR A 382 -7.22 -15.94 -11.23
CA TYR A 382 -6.40 -15.08 -12.08
C TYR A 382 -6.86 -13.63 -12.05
N VAL A 383 -8.17 -13.41 -12.08
CA VAL A 383 -8.77 -12.08 -12.02
C VAL A 383 -8.85 -11.58 -10.57
N LEU A 384 -9.27 -12.44 -9.65
CA LEU A 384 -9.43 -12.07 -8.23
C LEU A 384 -8.09 -11.66 -7.59
N PHE A 385 -7.00 -12.34 -7.95
CA PHE A 385 -5.65 -12.01 -7.51
C PHE A 385 -5.27 -10.58 -7.92
N GLU A 386 -5.52 -10.20 -9.17
CA GLU A 386 -5.24 -8.88 -9.70
C GLU A 386 -6.10 -7.79 -9.02
N VAL A 387 -7.39 -8.06 -8.82
CA VAL A 387 -8.33 -7.16 -8.13
C VAL A 387 -7.87 -6.92 -6.69
N LEU A 388 -7.50 -7.97 -5.96
CA LEU A 388 -7.00 -7.87 -4.59
C LEU A 388 -5.65 -7.16 -4.53
N SER A 389 -4.76 -7.43 -5.48
CA SER A 389 -3.47 -6.76 -5.59
C SER A 389 -3.63 -5.27 -5.86
N ALA A 390 -4.50 -4.88 -6.79
CA ALA A 390 -4.78 -3.48 -7.09
C ALA A 390 -5.41 -2.75 -5.90
N PHE A 391 -6.44 -3.33 -5.29
CA PHE A 391 -7.11 -2.75 -4.13
C PHE A 391 -6.21 -2.71 -2.89
N GLY A 392 -5.46 -3.78 -2.64
CA GLY A 392 -4.46 -3.85 -1.58
C GLY A 392 -3.28 -2.91 -1.81
N THR A 393 -3.12 -2.38 -3.04
CA THR A 393 -1.92 -1.66 -3.52
C THR A 393 -0.66 -2.50 -3.30
N VAL A 394 -0.69 -3.76 -3.77
CA VAL A 394 0.36 -4.76 -3.50
C VAL A 394 1.38 -4.82 -4.63
N GLY A 395 0.93 -4.89 -5.89
CA GLY A 395 1.81 -4.94 -7.05
C GLY A 395 2.14 -6.35 -7.54
N LEU A 396 1.68 -7.39 -6.88
CA LEU A 396 1.81 -8.77 -7.37
C LEU A 396 0.79 -9.04 -8.48
N SER A 397 1.19 -9.77 -9.52
CA SER A 397 0.33 -10.13 -10.63
C SER A 397 0.58 -11.58 -11.07
N LEU A 398 -0.46 -12.24 -11.54
CA LEU A 398 -0.35 -13.52 -12.23
C LEU A 398 -0.13 -13.34 -13.75
N GLY A 399 0.18 -12.11 -14.20
CA GLY A 399 0.42 -11.79 -15.61
C GLY A 399 -0.79 -11.19 -16.32
N LEU A 400 -1.86 -10.82 -15.59
CA LEU A 400 -3.02 -10.14 -16.19
C LEU A 400 -2.70 -8.69 -16.57
N THR A 401 -1.96 -7.95 -15.73
CA THR A 401 -1.73 -6.50 -15.90
C THR A 401 -1.22 -6.10 -17.28
N PRO A 402 -0.19 -6.75 -17.89
CA PRO A 402 0.29 -6.37 -19.23
C PRO A 402 -0.74 -6.59 -20.32
N ASN A 403 -1.69 -7.50 -20.11
CA ASN A 403 -2.68 -7.92 -21.11
C ASN A 403 -4.06 -7.29 -20.92
N LEU A 404 -4.20 -6.34 -19.97
CA LEU A 404 -5.45 -5.67 -19.67
C LEU A 404 -6.03 -4.91 -20.85
N THR A 405 -7.32 -5.05 -21.08
CA THR A 405 -8.09 -4.19 -22.00
C THR A 405 -8.15 -2.75 -21.46
N LEU A 406 -8.62 -1.81 -22.26
CA LEU A 406 -8.81 -0.41 -21.83
C LEU A 406 -9.74 -0.34 -20.59
N ILE A 407 -10.83 -1.12 -20.61
CA ILE A 407 -11.78 -1.18 -19.47
C ILE A 407 -11.09 -1.74 -18.24
N GLY A 408 -10.33 -2.83 -18.40
CA GLY A 408 -9.55 -3.43 -17.30
C GLY A 408 -8.55 -2.45 -16.69
N LYS A 409 -7.80 -1.73 -17.51
CA LYS A 409 -6.86 -0.69 -17.03
C LYS A 409 -7.56 0.38 -16.21
N ILE A 410 -8.74 0.86 -16.63
CA ILE A 410 -9.53 1.86 -15.90
C ILE A 410 -10.02 1.31 -14.57
N VAL A 411 -10.57 0.08 -14.55
CA VAL A 411 -11.06 -0.57 -13.31
C VAL A 411 -9.92 -0.76 -12.33
N ILE A 412 -8.77 -1.27 -12.77
CA ILE A 412 -7.59 -1.48 -11.92
C ILE A 412 -7.06 -0.14 -11.39
N MET A 413 -6.97 0.92 -12.22
CA MET A 413 -6.58 2.26 -11.75
C MET A 413 -7.53 2.80 -10.67
N MET A 414 -8.85 2.60 -10.83
CA MET A 414 -9.82 2.99 -9.81
C MET A 414 -9.63 2.21 -8.50
N LEU A 415 -9.36 0.91 -8.57
CA LEU A 415 -9.09 0.08 -7.39
C LEU A 415 -7.82 0.54 -6.66
N MET A 416 -6.72 0.78 -7.40
CA MET A 416 -5.47 1.31 -6.83
C MET A 416 -5.72 2.64 -6.11
N PHE A 417 -6.48 3.53 -6.73
CA PHE A 417 -6.83 4.82 -6.17
C PHE A 417 -7.67 4.70 -4.88
N ILE A 418 -8.73 3.87 -4.90
CA ILE A 418 -9.60 3.63 -3.74
C ILE A 418 -8.80 2.98 -2.60
N GLY A 419 -7.96 2.01 -2.90
CA GLY A 419 -7.11 1.33 -1.95
C GLY A 419 -6.10 2.26 -1.26
N ARG A 420 -5.57 3.23 -2.00
CA ARG A 420 -4.60 4.21 -1.50
C ARG A 420 -5.24 5.34 -0.69
N VAL A 421 -6.24 6.00 -1.26
CA VAL A 421 -6.94 7.15 -0.65
C VAL A 421 -7.83 6.69 0.51
N GLY A 422 -8.31 5.46 0.45
CA GLY A 422 -9.25 4.85 1.37
C GLY A 422 -10.71 4.95 0.92
N ILE A 423 -11.46 3.88 1.16
CA ILE A 423 -12.87 3.74 0.72
C ILE A 423 -13.73 4.90 1.25
N PHE A 424 -13.66 5.20 2.55
CA PHE A 424 -14.48 6.27 3.14
C PHE A 424 -14.16 7.63 2.54
N THR A 425 -12.87 7.96 2.38
CA THR A 425 -12.46 9.25 1.80
C THR A 425 -12.98 9.38 0.38
N SER A 426 -12.89 8.31 -0.42
CA SER A 426 -13.36 8.26 -1.79
C SER A 426 -14.89 8.41 -1.87
N LEU A 427 -15.64 7.67 -1.04
CA LEU A 427 -17.10 7.75 -1.01
C LEU A 427 -17.62 9.11 -0.48
N TYR A 428 -16.99 9.66 0.57
CA TYR A 428 -17.36 10.98 1.08
C TYR A 428 -17.04 12.10 0.09
N ALA A 429 -16.01 11.94 -0.73
CA ALA A 429 -15.72 12.90 -1.79
C ALA A 429 -16.82 12.92 -2.88
N LEU A 430 -17.42 11.76 -3.17
CA LEU A 430 -18.52 11.62 -4.11
C LEU A 430 -19.87 12.05 -3.51
N SER A 431 -20.03 11.95 -2.18
CA SER A 431 -21.28 12.31 -1.50
C SER A 431 -21.46 13.83 -1.43
N ARG A 432 -22.64 14.30 -1.84
CA ARG A 432 -23.03 15.72 -1.72
C ARG A 432 -23.70 16.06 -0.37
N ARG A 433 -24.01 15.04 0.46
CA ARG A 433 -24.79 15.24 1.69
C ARG A 433 -23.87 15.60 2.87
N GLN A 434 -24.09 16.75 3.46
CA GLN A 434 -23.73 17.02 4.86
C GLN A 434 -24.57 16.09 5.74
N ALA A 435 -23.94 15.47 6.74
CA ALA A 435 -24.64 14.65 7.71
C ALA A 435 -25.75 15.52 8.37
N ARG A 436 -27.00 15.23 8.06
CA ARG A 436 -28.12 15.78 8.80
C ARG A 436 -28.19 15.05 10.14
N VAL A 437 -28.12 15.79 11.22
CA VAL A 437 -28.43 15.23 12.55
C VAL A 437 -29.90 14.87 12.55
N ASN A 438 -30.22 13.59 12.63
CA ASN A 438 -31.59 13.16 12.81
C ASN A 438 -32.04 13.55 14.22
N LEU A 439 -32.94 14.52 14.33
CA LEU A 439 -33.51 14.99 15.58
C LEU A 439 -34.51 14.01 16.18
N ILE A 440 -35.01 13.06 15.39
CA ILE A 440 -36.00 12.06 15.80
C ILE A 440 -35.34 10.68 15.82
N ARG A 441 -35.48 9.96 16.93
CA ARG A 441 -35.13 8.55 17.04
C ARG A 441 -36.41 7.72 17.04
N TYR A 442 -36.51 6.77 16.10
CA TYR A 442 -37.60 5.80 16.07
C TYR A 442 -37.36 4.73 17.15
N PRO A 443 -38.43 4.07 17.67
CA PRO A 443 -38.30 2.92 18.56
C PRO A 443 -37.45 1.82 17.93
N ALA A 444 -36.67 1.13 18.75
CA ALA A 444 -35.90 -0.03 18.31
C ALA A 444 -36.81 -1.28 18.31
N GLU A 445 -36.75 -2.04 17.23
CA GLU A 445 -37.42 -3.33 17.09
C GLU A 445 -36.37 -4.42 16.81
N ASN A 446 -36.59 -5.60 17.38
CA ASN A 446 -35.66 -6.73 17.23
C ASN A 446 -35.90 -7.41 15.89
N ILE A 447 -34.82 -7.63 15.15
CA ILE A 447 -34.80 -8.40 13.90
C ILE A 447 -34.11 -9.74 14.18
N LEU A 448 -34.64 -10.82 13.66
CA LEU A 448 -34.01 -12.14 13.72
C LEU A 448 -32.74 -12.13 12.86
N ILE A 449 -31.60 -12.39 13.49
CA ILE A 449 -30.30 -12.55 12.84
C ILE A 449 -29.87 -14.00 13.11
N GLY A 450 -29.60 -14.77 12.04
CA GLY A 450 -29.24 -16.19 12.09
C GLY A 450 -27.98 -16.52 12.86
#